data_ce46c0ba15251f1dfdbc5d6403e6fd15
#
_entry.id   ce46c0ba15251f1dfdbc5d6403e6fd15
#
_cell.length_a   1.000
_cell.length_b   1.000
_cell.length_c   1.000
_cell.angle_alpha   90.00
_cell.angle_beta   90.00
_cell.angle_gamma   90.00
#
_symmetry.space_group_name_H-M   'P 1'
#
loop_
_entity.id
_entity.type
_entity.pdbx_description
1 polymer ?
#
loop_
_entity_poly.entity_id
_entity_poly.type
_entity_poly.pdbx_seq_one_letter_code
_entity_poly.pdbx_strand_id
1 'polypeptide(L)'
;MRIVLISTPIGFLGSGKGGGVELTLNSLVSGLLSLGHSVDVIAPKKSKLYDSNEKAKLHVVEGQDQISWQHQNYNSPVSIPDNSLLAGMLEKGLDIAKQADVLLNMSYDWLPIWMTLNVEIPIAHIISMGSESLVISNLISKVYAKHPYNFAFHSKIQASDYPFIKKPTIIGNGFKLDNYIFQDSLKGPLAWVGRVAPEKGLEDAVFAANELGEKLNVWGVIEDETYASKIEQSFPQGTIDWMGFLTTDELQKELGKCRVLLNTPKWNEAYGNVIVEA
;
A
#
# COMPACT_ATOMS: atom_id res chain seq x y z
N MET A 1 7.43 -17.02 17.14
CA MET A 1 8.51 -16.61 16.23
C MET A 1 8.88 -15.17 16.52
N ARG A 2 10.12 -14.80 16.21
CA ARG A 2 10.55 -13.41 16.12
C ARG A 2 10.60 -12.99 14.65
N ILE A 3 9.87 -11.96 14.30
CA ILE A 3 9.68 -11.51 12.92
C ILE A 3 10.20 -10.09 12.79
N VAL A 4 11.07 -9.84 11.82
CA VAL A 4 11.48 -8.49 11.43
C VAL A 4 10.70 -8.08 10.20
N LEU A 5 10.03 -6.94 10.23
CA LEU A 5 9.19 -6.46 9.16
C LEU A 5 9.76 -5.14 8.60
N ILE A 6 10.04 -5.10 7.30
CA ILE A 6 10.46 -3.89 6.60
C ILE A 6 9.24 -3.28 5.90
N SER A 7 8.92 -2.02 6.25
CA SER A 7 7.85 -1.25 5.62
C SER A 7 8.25 -0.74 4.22
N THR A 8 7.33 -0.05 3.56
CA THR A 8 7.68 0.74 2.36
C THR A 8 8.62 1.92 2.73
N PRO A 9 9.59 2.27 1.89
CA PRO A 9 10.38 3.49 2.04
C PRO A 9 9.63 4.75 1.55
N ILE A 10 8.43 4.59 0.97
CA ILE A 10 7.62 5.68 0.42
C ILE A 10 6.71 6.25 1.50
N GLY A 11 7.07 7.43 1.99
CA GLY A 11 6.41 8.06 3.13
C GLY A 11 6.65 7.32 4.46
N PHE A 12 6.30 7.94 5.56
CA PHE A 12 6.36 7.32 6.88
C PHE A 12 5.01 6.73 7.28
N LEU A 13 4.96 5.74 8.14
CA LEU A 13 3.71 5.16 8.64
C LEU A 13 2.88 6.22 9.37
N GLY A 14 1.66 6.45 8.90
CA GLY A 14 0.78 7.55 9.31
C GLY A 14 0.84 8.78 8.40
N SER A 15 1.61 8.75 7.31
CA SER A 15 1.67 9.85 6.33
C SER A 15 0.53 9.87 5.32
N GLY A 16 -0.13 8.73 5.11
CA GLY A 16 -1.06 8.49 4.01
C GLY A 16 -0.41 8.29 2.64
N LYS A 17 0.90 8.60 2.50
CA LYS A 17 1.64 8.47 1.23
C LYS A 17 1.86 7.01 0.82
N GLY A 18 2.03 6.11 1.79
CA GLY A 18 2.13 4.68 1.56
C GLY A 18 0.79 4.03 1.18
N GLY A 19 -0.30 4.77 1.27
CA GLY A 19 -1.64 4.29 0.95
C GLY A 19 -2.02 3.02 1.71
N GLY A 20 -2.66 2.07 1.02
CA GLY A 20 -3.12 0.82 1.63
C GLY A 20 -2.06 -0.05 2.28
N VAL A 21 -0.77 0.14 1.94
CA VAL A 21 0.34 -0.62 2.57
C VAL A 21 0.50 -0.26 4.04
N GLU A 22 0.25 0.99 4.44
CA GLU A 22 0.33 1.42 5.84
C GLU A 22 -0.73 0.72 6.71
N LEU A 23 -1.98 0.63 6.22
CA LEU A 23 -3.07 -0.08 6.87
C LEU A 23 -2.77 -1.58 6.95
N THR A 24 -2.35 -2.18 5.84
CA THR A 24 -1.98 -3.60 5.77
C THR A 24 -0.89 -3.95 6.76
N LEU A 25 0.16 -3.12 6.86
CA LEU A 25 1.26 -3.34 7.79
C LEU A 25 0.77 -3.32 9.24
N ASN A 26 0.01 -2.29 9.62
CA ASN A 26 -0.49 -2.18 11.00
C ASN A 26 -1.43 -3.33 11.37
N SER A 27 -2.30 -3.76 10.46
CA SER A 27 -3.18 -4.92 10.66
C SER A 27 -2.39 -6.23 10.77
N LEU A 28 -1.35 -6.40 9.95
CA LEU A 28 -0.46 -7.57 10.01
C LEU A 28 0.29 -7.63 11.33
N VAL A 29 0.85 -6.50 11.79
CA VAL A 29 1.54 -6.42 13.10
C VAL A 29 0.57 -6.78 14.23
N SER A 30 -0.65 -6.24 14.22
CA SER A 30 -1.68 -6.59 15.21
C SER A 30 -1.97 -8.10 15.21
N GLY A 31 -2.16 -8.69 14.04
CA GLY A 31 -2.42 -10.13 13.90
C GLY A 31 -1.24 -10.98 14.41
N LEU A 32 -0.02 -10.64 14.05
CA LEU A 32 1.18 -11.37 14.51
C LEU A 32 1.36 -11.29 16.03
N LEU A 33 1.14 -10.12 16.63
CA LEU A 33 1.19 -9.95 18.08
C LEU A 33 0.10 -10.77 18.80
N SER A 34 -1.11 -10.80 18.25
CA SER A 34 -2.22 -11.58 18.82
C SER A 34 -1.97 -13.09 18.79
N LEU A 35 -1.19 -13.57 17.81
CA LEU A 35 -0.73 -14.94 17.70
C LEU A 35 0.49 -15.26 18.60
N GLY A 36 0.93 -14.31 19.41
CA GLY A 36 2.05 -14.48 20.34
C GLY A 36 3.43 -14.38 19.72
N HIS A 37 3.55 -13.79 18.53
CA HIS A 37 4.84 -13.52 17.91
C HIS A 37 5.45 -12.23 18.45
N SER A 38 6.78 -12.11 18.45
CA SER A 38 7.49 -10.86 18.65
C SER A 38 7.80 -10.21 17.31
N VAL A 39 7.56 -8.90 17.20
CA VAL A 39 7.66 -8.16 15.95
C VAL A 39 8.58 -6.95 16.13
N ASP A 40 9.60 -6.87 15.29
CA ASP A 40 10.43 -5.69 15.09
C ASP A 40 10.04 -5.06 13.75
N VAL A 41 9.65 -3.78 13.73
CA VAL A 41 9.24 -3.05 12.51
C VAL A 41 10.31 -2.03 12.15
N ILE A 42 10.80 -2.08 10.91
CA ILE A 42 11.74 -1.11 10.35
C ILE A 42 10.96 -0.16 9.43
N ALA A 43 11.03 1.13 9.70
CA ALA A 43 10.26 2.13 8.96
C ALA A 43 11.00 3.47 8.85
N PRO A 44 10.59 4.38 7.93
CA PRO A 44 11.15 5.72 7.81
C PRO A 44 10.99 6.54 9.11
N LYS A 45 11.86 7.52 9.31
CA LYS A 45 11.74 8.50 10.41
C LYS A 45 10.35 9.14 10.42
N LYS A 46 9.85 9.48 11.61
CA LYS A 46 8.50 9.97 11.92
C LYS A 46 7.38 8.91 11.88
N SER A 47 7.66 7.68 11.47
CA SER A 47 6.69 6.59 11.52
C SER A 47 6.16 6.36 12.93
N LYS A 48 4.87 5.99 13.00
CA LYS A 48 4.20 5.57 14.23
C LYS A 48 3.41 4.29 13.94
N LEU A 49 3.39 3.38 14.88
CA LEU A 49 2.46 2.25 14.87
C LEU A 49 1.15 2.65 15.56
N TYR A 50 0.08 1.94 15.27
CA TYR A 50 -1.18 2.10 16.01
C TYR A 50 -0.97 1.71 17.48
N ASP A 51 -1.72 2.32 18.39
CA ASP A 51 -1.63 2.04 19.83
C ASP A 51 -1.80 0.55 20.16
N SER A 52 -2.65 -0.15 19.39
CA SER A 52 -2.81 -1.61 19.51
C SER A 52 -1.52 -2.40 19.26
N ASN A 53 -0.50 -1.79 18.69
CA ASN A 53 0.77 -2.38 18.30
C ASN A 53 1.95 -1.99 19.22
N GLU A 54 1.69 -1.44 20.41
CA GLU A 54 2.73 -0.99 21.37
C GLU A 54 3.77 -2.06 21.73
N LYS A 55 3.39 -3.34 21.68
CA LYS A 55 4.30 -4.45 21.96
C LYS A 55 5.30 -4.73 20.83
N ALA A 56 5.07 -4.22 19.64
CA ALA A 56 6.04 -4.27 18.56
C ALA A 56 7.15 -3.23 18.79
N LYS A 57 8.38 -3.58 18.41
CA LYS A 57 9.50 -2.65 18.48
C LYS A 57 9.62 -1.90 17.17
N LEU A 58 9.44 -0.58 17.20
CA LEU A 58 9.62 0.27 16.02
C LEU A 58 11.06 0.80 15.97
N HIS A 59 11.73 0.54 14.84
CA HIS A 59 13.06 1.02 14.52
C HIS A 59 12.97 2.01 13.37
N VAL A 60 13.22 3.26 13.60
CA VAL A 60 13.16 4.29 12.56
C VAL A 60 14.51 4.52 11.92
N VAL A 61 14.51 4.74 10.61
CA VAL A 61 15.68 4.99 9.79
C VAL A 61 15.53 6.32 9.06
N GLU A 62 16.63 7.05 8.93
CA GLU A 62 16.73 8.28 8.14
C GLU A 62 17.49 8.01 6.86
N GLY A 63 17.13 8.70 5.80
CA GLY A 63 17.80 8.61 4.52
C GLY A 63 17.07 9.41 3.45
N GLN A 64 17.62 9.38 2.26
CA GLN A 64 17.01 10.01 1.10
C GLN A 64 15.91 9.11 0.53
N ASP A 65 14.71 9.67 0.39
CA ASP A 65 13.58 9.00 -0.25
C ASP A 65 13.89 8.72 -1.73
N GLN A 66 13.35 7.62 -2.23
CA GLN A 66 13.35 7.32 -3.65
C GLN A 66 11.96 7.54 -4.25
N ILE A 67 11.93 7.73 -5.56
CA ILE A 67 10.67 7.88 -6.29
C ILE A 67 9.95 6.53 -6.31
N SER A 68 8.66 6.51 -5.96
CA SER A 68 7.83 5.31 -6.05
C SER A 68 7.83 4.75 -7.48
N TRP A 69 7.85 3.42 -7.61
CA TRP A 69 7.84 2.76 -8.91
C TRP A 69 6.59 3.07 -9.74
N GLN A 70 5.46 3.36 -9.11
CA GLN A 70 4.24 3.78 -9.78
C GLN A 70 4.35 5.15 -10.49
N HIS A 71 5.34 5.97 -10.12
CA HIS A 71 5.62 7.26 -10.76
C HIS A 71 6.79 7.18 -11.75
N GLN A 72 7.26 5.99 -12.05
CA GLN A 72 8.34 5.75 -12.99
C GLN A 72 7.81 5.04 -14.24
N ASN A 73 8.52 5.16 -15.36
CA ASN A 73 8.20 4.36 -16.52
C ASN A 73 8.54 2.89 -16.27
N TYR A 74 7.77 1.97 -16.83
CA TYR A 74 7.96 0.53 -16.69
C TYR A 74 9.41 0.07 -16.96
N ASN A 75 10.10 0.72 -17.90
CA ASN A 75 11.49 0.43 -18.28
C ASN A 75 12.53 1.31 -17.56
N SER A 76 12.15 2.07 -16.56
CA SER A 76 13.08 2.93 -15.82
C SER A 76 14.20 2.10 -15.19
N PRO A 77 15.46 2.58 -15.27
CA PRO A 77 16.56 1.91 -14.59
C PRO A 77 16.46 2.09 -13.07
N VAL A 78 17.14 1.21 -12.35
CA VAL A 78 17.32 1.39 -10.90
C VAL A 78 18.20 2.61 -10.64
N SER A 79 17.76 3.48 -9.76
CA SER A 79 18.55 4.58 -9.22
C SER A 79 18.66 4.45 -7.71
N ILE A 80 19.86 4.59 -7.18
CA ILE A 80 20.14 4.48 -5.75
C ILE A 80 20.68 5.83 -5.29
N PRO A 81 19.95 6.55 -4.40
CA PRO A 81 20.46 7.76 -3.78
C PRO A 81 21.72 7.48 -2.91
N ASP A 82 22.63 8.45 -2.78
CA ASP A 82 23.86 8.30 -2.00
C ASP A 82 23.62 7.90 -0.54
N ASN A 83 22.57 8.45 0.08
CA ASN A 83 22.10 8.08 1.41
C ASN A 83 20.72 7.45 1.35
N SER A 84 20.62 6.31 0.67
CA SER A 84 19.34 5.62 0.40
C SER A 84 18.65 5.18 1.68
N LEU A 85 17.44 5.69 1.90
CA LEU A 85 16.57 5.26 2.99
C LEU A 85 16.31 3.75 2.94
N LEU A 86 16.01 3.20 1.76
CA LEU A 86 15.76 1.75 1.58
C LEU A 86 16.98 0.92 1.96
N ALA A 87 18.18 1.34 1.55
CA ALA A 87 19.41 0.62 1.89
C ALA A 87 19.63 0.61 3.42
N GLY A 88 19.47 1.75 4.08
CA GLY A 88 19.57 1.86 5.55
C GLY A 88 18.49 1.03 6.27
N MET A 89 17.26 1.00 5.76
CA MET A 89 16.19 0.15 6.32
C MET A 89 16.52 -1.33 6.18
N LEU A 90 17.06 -1.75 5.03
CA LEU A 90 17.44 -3.14 4.78
C LEU A 90 18.64 -3.54 5.65
N GLU A 91 19.68 -2.71 5.73
CA GLU A 91 20.84 -2.95 6.60
C GLU A 91 20.41 -3.15 8.06
N LYS A 92 19.58 -2.23 8.58
CA LYS A 92 19.02 -2.33 9.94
C LYS A 92 18.18 -3.58 10.12
N GLY A 93 17.35 -3.90 9.14
CA GLY A 93 16.49 -5.09 9.15
C GLY A 93 17.30 -6.38 9.16
N LEU A 94 18.30 -6.51 8.31
CA LEU A 94 19.19 -7.66 8.25
C LEU A 94 19.99 -7.85 9.53
N ASP A 95 20.46 -6.75 10.14
CA ASP A 95 21.21 -6.83 11.41
C ASP A 95 20.34 -7.40 12.54
N ILE A 96 19.11 -6.93 12.67
CA ILE A 96 18.16 -7.45 13.67
C ILE A 96 17.73 -8.89 13.32
N ALA A 97 17.59 -9.20 12.04
CA ALA A 97 17.14 -10.51 11.56
C ALA A 97 18.17 -11.64 11.81
N LYS A 98 19.43 -11.34 12.11
CA LYS A 98 20.40 -12.34 12.57
C LYS A 98 19.96 -13.11 13.82
N GLN A 99 19.04 -12.54 14.59
CA GLN A 99 18.47 -13.13 15.81
C GLN A 99 16.96 -13.36 15.70
N ALA A 100 16.42 -13.37 14.47
CA ALA A 100 15.01 -13.59 14.20
C ALA A 100 14.80 -14.84 13.32
N ASP A 101 13.57 -15.28 13.23
CA ASP A 101 13.21 -16.46 12.42
C ASP A 101 13.02 -16.08 10.94
N VAL A 102 12.60 -14.86 10.65
CA VAL A 102 12.33 -14.39 9.28
C VAL A 102 12.34 -12.88 9.19
N LEU A 103 12.80 -12.37 8.05
CA LEU A 103 12.61 -10.99 7.62
C LEU A 103 11.47 -10.94 6.61
N LEU A 104 10.41 -10.20 6.92
CA LEU A 104 9.25 -10.00 6.08
C LEU A 104 9.35 -8.62 5.38
N ASN A 105 9.49 -8.63 4.08
CA ASN A 105 9.60 -7.43 3.27
C ASN A 105 8.25 -7.02 2.67
N MET A 106 7.81 -5.80 2.94
CA MET A 106 6.64 -5.17 2.32
C MET A 106 7.00 -4.02 1.37
N SER A 107 8.29 -3.78 1.17
CA SER A 107 8.75 -2.82 0.19
C SER A 107 8.70 -3.42 -1.22
N TYR A 108 7.94 -2.80 -2.11
CA TYR A 108 7.98 -3.13 -3.53
C TYR A 108 9.22 -2.46 -4.16
N ASP A 109 10.36 -3.13 -3.99
CA ASP A 109 11.63 -2.61 -4.50
C ASP A 109 12.63 -3.73 -4.80
N TRP A 110 13.60 -3.42 -5.66
CA TRP A 110 14.57 -4.39 -6.16
C TRP A 110 15.52 -4.89 -5.06
N LEU A 111 15.99 -4.02 -4.16
CA LEU A 111 17.08 -4.31 -3.22
C LEU A 111 16.75 -5.44 -2.22
N PRO A 112 15.61 -5.43 -1.51
CA PRO A 112 15.26 -6.54 -0.62
C PRO A 112 15.07 -7.87 -1.38
N ILE A 113 14.53 -7.81 -2.60
CA ILE A 113 14.32 -8.99 -3.44
C ILE A 113 15.67 -9.56 -3.87
N TRP A 114 16.60 -8.70 -4.33
CA TRP A 114 17.96 -9.11 -4.69
C TRP A 114 18.70 -9.77 -3.53
N MET A 115 18.56 -9.23 -2.32
CA MET A 115 19.24 -9.74 -1.13
C MET A 115 18.83 -11.15 -0.77
N THR A 116 17.63 -11.61 -1.13
CA THR A 116 17.20 -13.01 -0.95
C THR A 116 18.14 -14.03 -1.57
N LEU A 117 18.87 -13.65 -2.61
CA LEU A 117 19.87 -14.51 -3.27
C LEU A 117 21.26 -14.43 -2.62
N ASN A 118 21.48 -13.49 -1.69
CA ASN A 118 22.82 -13.12 -1.24
C ASN A 118 23.01 -13.20 0.28
N VAL A 119 21.95 -13.55 1.02
CA VAL A 119 22.02 -13.72 2.48
C VAL A 119 21.42 -15.06 2.90
N GLU A 120 21.87 -15.58 4.02
CA GLU A 120 21.34 -16.84 4.62
C GLU A 120 20.06 -16.61 5.43
N ILE A 121 19.78 -15.36 5.80
CA ILE A 121 18.58 -14.98 6.56
C ILE A 121 17.35 -15.24 5.69
N PRO A 122 16.34 -15.98 6.16
CA PRO A 122 15.10 -16.18 5.42
C PRO A 122 14.39 -14.84 5.18
N ILE A 123 14.20 -14.46 3.91
CA ILE A 123 13.45 -13.27 3.51
C ILE A 123 12.18 -13.72 2.79
N ALA A 124 11.01 -13.31 3.30
CA ALA A 124 9.73 -13.46 2.62
C ALA A 124 9.24 -12.08 2.13
N HIS A 125 8.53 -12.08 1.01
CA HIS A 125 8.05 -10.86 0.37
C HIS A 125 6.53 -10.86 0.27
N ILE A 126 5.87 -9.82 0.77
CA ILE A 126 4.48 -9.50 0.45
C ILE A 126 4.51 -8.46 -0.66
N ILE A 127 4.11 -8.87 -1.85
CA ILE A 127 4.11 -8.00 -3.02
C ILE A 127 2.88 -7.10 -2.95
N SER A 128 3.11 -5.79 -2.88
CA SER A 128 2.07 -4.79 -2.66
C SER A 128 1.53 -4.12 -3.93
N MET A 129 2.10 -4.44 -5.10
CA MET A 129 1.75 -3.83 -6.39
C MET A 129 1.67 -4.88 -7.49
N GLY A 130 1.07 -4.52 -8.62
CA GLY A 130 1.19 -5.26 -9.87
C GLY A 130 2.61 -5.18 -10.47
N SER A 131 2.77 -5.62 -11.72
CA SER A 131 4.05 -5.57 -12.43
C SER A 131 4.32 -4.15 -12.97
N GLU A 132 4.67 -3.22 -12.08
CA GLU A 132 4.88 -1.79 -12.39
C GLU A 132 6.32 -1.49 -12.87
N SER A 133 7.23 -2.47 -12.81
CA SER A 133 8.63 -2.30 -13.21
C SER A 133 9.19 -3.56 -13.83
N LEU A 134 9.78 -3.42 -15.02
CA LEU A 134 10.45 -4.52 -15.71
C LEU A 134 11.63 -5.07 -14.88
N VAL A 135 12.40 -4.19 -14.25
CA VAL A 135 13.54 -4.57 -13.42
C VAL A 135 13.08 -5.41 -12.23
N ILE A 136 12.05 -4.96 -11.51
CA ILE A 136 11.51 -5.69 -10.35
C ILE A 136 10.88 -7.01 -10.80
N SER A 137 10.09 -7.01 -11.87
CA SER A 137 9.44 -8.22 -12.38
C SER A 137 10.45 -9.28 -12.81
N ASN A 138 11.52 -8.89 -13.53
CA ASN A 138 12.60 -9.79 -13.90
C ASN A 138 13.32 -10.34 -12.66
N LEU A 139 13.51 -9.51 -11.65
CA LEU A 139 14.16 -9.93 -10.42
C LEU A 139 13.28 -10.89 -9.59
N ILE A 140 11.98 -10.60 -9.47
CA ILE A 140 11.02 -11.52 -8.86
C ILE A 140 11.07 -12.88 -9.59
N SER A 141 11.06 -12.87 -10.94
CA SER A 141 11.17 -14.10 -11.74
C SER A 141 12.42 -14.90 -11.38
N LYS A 142 13.57 -14.22 -11.31
CA LYS A 142 14.86 -14.84 -10.99
C LYS A 142 14.90 -15.44 -9.58
N VAL A 143 14.36 -14.72 -8.60
CA VAL A 143 14.31 -15.18 -7.20
C VAL A 143 13.28 -16.28 -7.06
N TYR A 144 12.08 -16.14 -7.65
CA TYR A 144 11.02 -17.14 -7.61
C TYR A 144 11.45 -18.51 -8.15
N ALA A 145 12.26 -18.52 -9.21
CA ALA A 145 12.80 -19.76 -9.77
C ALA A 145 13.62 -20.59 -8.77
N LYS A 146 14.23 -19.96 -7.76
CA LYS A 146 15.03 -20.59 -6.71
C LYS A 146 14.28 -20.72 -5.39
N HIS A 147 13.43 -19.77 -5.08
CA HIS A 147 12.73 -19.58 -3.79
C HIS A 147 11.23 -19.32 -4.00
N PRO A 148 10.46 -20.26 -4.58
CA PRO A 148 9.06 -20.03 -4.96
C PRO A 148 8.13 -19.74 -3.77
N TYR A 149 8.47 -20.19 -2.58
CA TYR A 149 7.66 -20.01 -1.37
C TYR A 149 7.93 -18.70 -0.63
N ASN A 150 8.88 -17.89 -1.12
CA ASN A 150 9.23 -16.62 -0.47
C ASN A 150 8.34 -15.45 -0.90
N PHE A 151 7.37 -15.68 -1.81
CA PHE A 151 6.50 -14.62 -2.33
C PHE A 151 5.04 -14.89 -1.99
N ALA A 152 4.38 -13.86 -1.47
CA ALA A 152 2.95 -13.83 -1.24
C ALA A 152 2.32 -12.62 -1.93
N PHE A 153 1.07 -12.79 -2.37
CA PHE A 153 0.27 -11.80 -3.08
C PHE A 153 -1.05 -11.61 -2.36
N HIS A 154 -1.64 -10.44 -2.49
CA HIS A 154 -2.92 -10.15 -1.86
C HIS A 154 -4.09 -10.79 -2.61
N SER A 155 -4.03 -10.87 -3.95
CA SER A 155 -5.11 -11.45 -4.77
C SER A 155 -4.56 -12.26 -5.95
N LYS A 156 -5.43 -13.13 -6.50
CA LYS A 156 -5.10 -13.88 -7.73
C LYS A 156 -4.94 -12.95 -8.93
N ILE A 157 -5.72 -11.87 -8.98
CA ILE A 157 -5.65 -10.88 -10.06
C ILE A 157 -4.30 -10.19 -10.03
N GLN A 158 -3.86 -9.71 -8.87
CA GLN A 158 -2.52 -9.12 -8.71
C GLN A 158 -1.42 -10.12 -9.11
N ALA A 159 -1.50 -11.37 -8.65
CA ALA A 159 -0.52 -12.38 -9.00
C ALA A 159 -0.47 -12.70 -10.50
N SER A 160 -1.56 -12.49 -11.24
CA SER A 160 -1.62 -12.71 -12.69
C SER A 160 -0.78 -11.71 -13.50
N ASP A 161 -0.42 -10.56 -12.92
CA ASP A 161 0.52 -9.61 -13.51
C ASP A 161 1.96 -10.16 -13.60
N TYR A 162 2.22 -11.30 -12.92
CA TYR A 162 3.48 -12.02 -12.93
C TYR A 162 3.31 -13.41 -13.58
N PRO A 163 3.25 -13.51 -14.91
CA PRO A 163 2.83 -14.74 -15.64
C PRO A 163 3.76 -15.95 -15.43
N PHE A 164 4.98 -15.72 -14.94
CA PHE A 164 5.92 -16.76 -14.57
C PHE A 164 5.59 -17.46 -13.23
N ILE A 165 4.73 -16.85 -12.40
CA ILE A 165 4.29 -17.41 -11.11
C ILE A 165 3.11 -18.36 -11.35
N LYS A 166 3.38 -19.67 -11.33
CA LYS A 166 2.37 -20.69 -11.65
C LYS A 166 1.49 -21.08 -10.47
N LYS A 167 2.01 -20.98 -9.25
CA LYS A 167 1.32 -21.32 -8.00
C LYS A 167 1.52 -20.22 -6.97
N PRO A 168 0.78 -19.10 -7.10
CA PRO A 168 0.94 -17.99 -6.17
C PRO A 168 0.42 -18.36 -4.77
N THR A 169 1.14 -17.94 -3.74
CA THR A 169 0.63 -17.91 -2.37
C THR A 169 -0.25 -16.68 -2.24
N ILE A 170 -1.55 -16.85 -2.02
CA ILE A 170 -2.51 -15.76 -1.84
C ILE A 170 -2.83 -15.64 -0.35
N ILE A 171 -2.58 -14.46 0.22
CA ILE A 171 -2.80 -14.20 1.65
C ILE A 171 -4.01 -13.32 1.94
N GLY A 172 -4.59 -12.68 0.91
CA GLY A 172 -5.63 -11.67 1.11
C GLY A 172 -5.10 -10.41 1.78
N ASN A 173 -5.97 -9.72 2.51
CA ASN A 173 -5.59 -8.65 3.42
C ASN A 173 -6.37 -8.76 4.72
N GLY A 174 -5.80 -8.28 5.82
CA GLY A 174 -6.42 -8.31 7.13
C GLY A 174 -6.91 -6.91 7.54
N PHE A 175 -8.09 -6.87 8.16
CA PHE A 175 -8.69 -5.65 8.72
C PHE A 175 -9.07 -5.89 10.18
N LYS A 176 -8.84 -4.90 11.01
CA LYS A 176 -9.35 -4.93 12.39
C LYS A 176 -10.80 -4.43 12.37
N LEU A 177 -11.74 -5.34 12.08
CA LEU A 177 -13.14 -5.01 11.84
C LEU A 177 -13.80 -4.28 13.02
N ASP A 178 -13.30 -4.42 14.23
CA ASP A 178 -13.78 -3.68 15.41
C ASP A 178 -13.63 -2.15 15.27
N ASN A 179 -12.77 -1.69 14.36
CA ASN A 179 -12.56 -0.28 14.06
C ASN A 179 -13.54 0.24 13.00
N TYR A 180 -14.38 -0.62 12.42
CA TYR A 180 -15.30 -0.28 11.34
C TYR A 180 -16.73 -0.33 11.86
N ILE A 181 -17.51 0.71 11.55
CA ILE A 181 -18.92 0.82 11.97
C ILE A 181 -19.77 0.61 10.73
N PHE A 182 -20.39 -0.57 10.62
CA PHE A 182 -21.30 -0.84 9.53
C PHE A 182 -22.48 0.13 9.53
N GLN A 183 -22.77 0.72 8.38
CA GLN A 183 -23.91 1.60 8.13
C GLN A 183 -24.72 1.04 6.97
N ASP A 184 -26.05 0.99 7.15
CA ASP A 184 -26.99 0.50 6.13
C ASP A 184 -27.83 1.63 5.52
N SER A 185 -27.40 2.88 5.72
CA SER A 185 -28.13 4.05 5.21
C SER A 185 -27.97 4.18 3.70
N LEU A 186 -29.07 4.12 2.97
CA LEU A 186 -29.12 4.37 1.53
C LEU A 186 -29.30 5.86 1.18
N LYS A 187 -29.05 6.74 2.13
CA LYS A 187 -29.17 8.21 1.96
C LYS A 187 -27.77 8.83 1.99
N GLY A 188 -27.65 10.00 1.38
CA GLY A 188 -26.42 10.77 1.39
C GLY A 188 -25.76 10.91 0.00
N PRO A 189 -24.61 11.58 -0.08
CA PRO A 189 -23.91 11.83 -1.32
C PRO A 189 -23.26 10.56 -1.87
N LEU A 190 -22.76 10.65 -3.12
CA LEU A 190 -21.81 9.71 -3.68
C LEU A 190 -20.42 9.95 -3.07
N ALA A 191 -19.65 8.89 -2.92
CA ALA A 191 -18.31 8.92 -2.37
C ALA A 191 -17.28 8.37 -3.37
N TRP A 192 -16.09 8.92 -3.32
CA TRP A 192 -14.89 8.33 -3.91
C TRP A 192 -13.73 8.51 -2.93
N VAL A 193 -12.92 7.47 -2.74
CA VAL A 193 -11.80 7.46 -1.80
C VAL A 193 -10.56 6.91 -2.47
N GLY A 194 -9.47 7.68 -2.45
CA GLY A 194 -8.19 7.24 -3.01
C GLY A 194 -7.19 8.38 -3.17
N ARG A 195 -5.97 8.05 -3.52
CA ARG A 195 -5.01 9.04 -4.01
C ARG A 195 -5.51 9.58 -5.34
N VAL A 196 -5.53 10.88 -5.50
CA VAL A 196 -5.98 11.50 -6.76
C VAL A 196 -4.83 11.44 -7.77
N ALA A 197 -4.84 10.36 -8.55
CA ALA A 197 -3.84 10.03 -9.55
C ALA A 197 -4.50 9.22 -10.69
N PRO A 198 -3.95 9.25 -11.93
CA PRO A 198 -4.59 8.66 -13.10
C PRO A 198 -4.98 7.18 -12.97
N GLU A 199 -4.13 6.38 -12.30
CA GLU A 199 -4.38 4.96 -12.13
C GLU A 199 -5.58 4.65 -11.22
N LYS A 200 -6.07 5.64 -10.45
CA LYS A 200 -7.25 5.51 -9.59
C LYS A 200 -8.56 5.86 -10.28
N GLY A 201 -8.48 6.47 -11.46
CA GLY A 201 -9.61 6.67 -12.37
C GLY A 201 -10.75 7.53 -11.82
N LEU A 202 -10.42 8.60 -11.08
CA LEU A 202 -11.43 9.52 -10.53
C LEU A 202 -12.34 10.10 -11.61
N GLU A 203 -11.85 10.31 -12.83
CA GLU A 203 -12.63 10.85 -13.95
C GLU A 203 -13.89 10.04 -14.25
N ASP A 204 -13.84 8.69 -14.13
CA ASP A 204 -15.00 7.84 -14.38
C ASP A 204 -16.05 7.99 -13.28
N ALA A 205 -15.63 8.17 -12.04
CA ALA A 205 -16.53 8.41 -10.92
C ALA A 205 -17.21 9.79 -11.04
N VAL A 206 -16.43 10.82 -11.43
CA VAL A 206 -16.96 12.17 -11.66
C VAL A 206 -17.92 12.18 -12.85
N PHE A 207 -17.58 11.46 -13.92
CA PHE A 207 -18.49 11.29 -15.08
C PHE A 207 -19.83 10.67 -14.64
N ALA A 208 -19.78 9.60 -13.87
CA ALA A 208 -21.00 8.93 -13.38
C ALA A 208 -21.86 9.86 -12.48
N ALA A 209 -21.22 10.61 -11.60
CA ALA A 209 -21.89 11.60 -10.74
C ALA A 209 -22.55 12.71 -11.56
N ASN A 210 -21.82 13.24 -12.56
CA ASN A 210 -22.34 14.28 -13.46
C ASN A 210 -23.54 13.79 -14.27
N GLU A 211 -23.52 12.57 -14.82
CA GLU A 211 -24.65 12.00 -15.55
C GLU A 211 -25.92 11.84 -14.68
N LEU A 212 -25.72 11.64 -13.38
CA LEU A 212 -26.82 11.57 -12.40
C LEU A 212 -27.30 12.94 -11.91
N GLY A 213 -26.59 14.03 -12.27
CA GLY A 213 -26.84 15.36 -11.72
C GLY A 213 -26.54 15.47 -10.23
N GLU A 214 -25.61 14.68 -9.71
CA GLU A 214 -25.26 14.57 -8.30
C GLU A 214 -23.83 15.02 -8.03
N LYS A 215 -23.57 15.36 -6.76
CA LYS A 215 -22.24 15.68 -6.28
C LYS A 215 -21.48 14.43 -5.85
N LEU A 216 -20.17 14.47 -6.07
CA LEU A 216 -19.24 13.45 -5.64
C LEU A 216 -18.32 14.03 -4.53
N ASN A 217 -18.39 13.45 -3.35
CA ASN A 217 -17.45 13.73 -2.28
C ASN A 217 -16.16 12.93 -2.53
N VAL A 218 -15.02 13.63 -2.63
CA VAL A 218 -13.72 13.04 -2.94
C VAL A 218 -12.77 13.16 -1.77
N TRP A 219 -12.40 12.03 -1.16
CA TRP A 219 -11.42 11.97 -0.07
C TRP A 219 -10.10 11.39 -0.56
N GLY A 220 -9.01 12.01 -0.13
CA GLY A 220 -7.65 11.54 -0.35
C GLY A 220 -6.67 12.66 -0.63
N VAL A 221 -5.40 12.29 -0.78
CA VAL A 221 -4.33 13.22 -1.13
C VAL A 221 -4.35 13.44 -2.64
N ILE A 222 -4.30 14.70 -3.06
CA ILE A 222 -4.03 15.03 -4.46
C ILE A 222 -2.53 14.80 -4.69
N GLU A 223 -2.22 13.76 -5.45
CA GLU A 223 -0.86 13.37 -5.77
C GLU A 223 -0.42 13.95 -7.11
N ASP A 224 -1.36 14.03 -8.07
CA ASP A 224 -1.16 14.67 -9.38
C ASP A 224 -2.11 15.87 -9.53
N GLU A 225 -1.57 17.06 -9.25
CA GLU A 225 -2.30 18.33 -9.37
C GLU A 225 -2.74 18.62 -10.83
N THR A 226 -1.96 18.17 -11.81
CA THR A 226 -2.31 18.35 -13.23
C THR A 226 -3.50 17.51 -13.60
N TYR A 227 -3.55 16.27 -13.13
CA TYR A 227 -4.67 15.37 -13.32
C TYR A 227 -5.93 15.89 -12.63
N ALA A 228 -5.83 16.29 -11.36
CA ALA A 228 -6.95 16.87 -10.62
C ALA A 228 -7.54 18.09 -11.31
N SER A 229 -6.67 19.03 -11.73
CA SER A 229 -7.10 20.25 -12.45
C SER A 229 -7.77 19.95 -13.79
N LYS A 230 -7.30 18.95 -14.54
CA LYS A 230 -7.95 18.51 -15.79
C LYS A 230 -9.36 17.99 -15.54
N ILE A 231 -9.53 17.18 -14.50
CA ILE A 231 -10.86 16.65 -14.14
C ILE A 231 -11.79 17.81 -13.78
N GLU A 232 -11.36 18.72 -12.91
CA GLU A 232 -12.18 19.85 -12.46
C GLU A 232 -12.60 20.76 -13.62
N GLN A 233 -11.74 20.97 -14.62
CA GLN A 233 -12.05 21.74 -15.82
C GLN A 233 -12.95 21.01 -16.82
N SER A 234 -13.03 19.68 -16.76
CA SER A 234 -13.79 18.86 -17.69
C SER A 234 -15.26 18.68 -17.32
N PHE A 235 -15.64 19.04 -16.09
CA PHE A 235 -17.00 18.87 -15.58
C PHE A 235 -17.57 20.19 -15.05
N PRO A 236 -18.92 20.32 -14.93
CA PRO A 236 -19.55 21.50 -14.37
C PRO A 236 -19.04 21.83 -12.95
N GLN A 237 -18.89 23.11 -12.67
CA GLN A 237 -18.48 23.56 -11.33
C GLN A 237 -19.45 23.05 -10.26
N GLY A 238 -18.90 22.48 -9.20
CA GLY A 238 -19.68 21.92 -8.07
C GLY A 238 -20.08 20.46 -8.25
N THR A 239 -19.65 19.76 -9.31
CA THR A 239 -19.81 18.30 -9.41
C THR A 239 -18.92 17.58 -8.38
N ILE A 240 -17.76 18.14 -8.06
CA ILE A 240 -16.79 17.58 -7.09
C ILE A 240 -16.78 18.43 -5.84
N ASP A 241 -16.92 17.79 -4.69
CA ASP A 241 -16.63 18.36 -3.38
C ASP A 241 -15.31 17.72 -2.88
N TRP A 242 -14.21 18.48 -2.91
CA TRP A 242 -12.89 18.05 -2.45
C TRP A 242 -12.84 18.05 -0.92
N MET A 243 -12.88 16.88 -0.31
CA MET A 243 -12.97 16.70 1.14
C MET A 243 -11.59 16.57 1.82
N GLY A 244 -10.52 16.41 1.03
CA GLY A 244 -9.16 16.24 1.53
C GLY A 244 -8.88 14.86 2.14
N PHE A 245 -7.74 14.74 2.82
CA PHE A 245 -7.30 13.50 3.46
C PHE A 245 -7.88 13.41 4.88
N LEU A 246 -8.40 12.24 5.22
CA LEU A 246 -8.84 11.89 6.57
C LEU A 246 -8.09 10.65 7.07
N THR A 247 -7.94 10.53 8.40
CA THR A 247 -7.50 9.28 9.03
C THR A 247 -8.58 8.19 8.86
N THR A 248 -8.22 6.92 9.02
CA THR A 248 -9.18 5.82 8.88
C THR A 248 -10.43 6.02 9.75
N ASP A 249 -10.25 6.40 11.02
CA ASP A 249 -11.37 6.60 11.96
C ASP A 249 -12.27 7.79 11.57
N GLU A 250 -11.70 8.84 11.03
CA GLU A 250 -12.46 10.01 10.53
C GLU A 250 -13.17 9.66 9.22
N LEU A 251 -12.44 8.99 8.29
CA LEU A 251 -12.98 8.56 7.01
C LEU A 251 -14.20 7.64 7.20
N GLN A 252 -14.14 6.67 8.12
CA GLN A 252 -15.24 5.77 8.40
C GLN A 252 -16.51 6.51 8.82
N LYS A 253 -16.39 7.56 9.64
CA LYS A 253 -17.52 8.38 10.07
C LYS A 253 -18.16 9.16 8.93
N GLU A 254 -17.33 9.67 8.00
CA GLU A 254 -17.82 10.45 6.85
C GLU A 254 -18.33 9.53 5.74
N LEU A 255 -17.65 8.43 5.48
CA LEU A 255 -18.04 7.45 4.46
C LEU A 255 -19.36 6.77 4.82
N GLY A 256 -19.60 6.47 6.11
CA GLY A 256 -20.85 5.92 6.61
C GLY A 256 -22.07 6.85 6.44
N LYS A 257 -21.88 8.14 6.11
CA LYS A 257 -22.95 9.08 5.75
C LYS A 257 -23.29 9.05 4.25
N CYS A 258 -22.48 8.37 3.45
CA CYS A 258 -22.64 8.27 2.00
C CYS A 258 -23.46 7.04 1.64
N ARG A 259 -24.19 7.10 0.53
CA ARG A 259 -25.04 5.98 0.09
C ARG A 259 -24.33 4.99 -0.82
N VAL A 260 -23.28 5.42 -1.52
CA VAL A 260 -22.51 4.61 -2.49
C VAL A 260 -21.08 5.08 -2.54
N LEU A 261 -20.15 4.13 -2.48
CA LEU A 261 -18.75 4.34 -2.85
C LEU A 261 -18.56 3.97 -4.33
N LEU A 262 -18.05 4.89 -5.12
CA LEU A 262 -17.59 4.62 -6.49
C LEU A 262 -16.10 4.25 -6.45
N ASN A 263 -15.76 3.07 -6.97
CA ASN A 263 -14.38 2.58 -7.03
C ASN A 263 -14.05 2.26 -8.49
N THR A 264 -13.19 3.07 -9.11
CA THR A 264 -12.97 3.15 -10.57
C THR A 264 -11.51 2.99 -10.99
N PRO A 265 -10.72 2.05 -10.43
CA PRO A 265 -9.30 1.94 -10.74
C PRO A 265 -9.07 1.54 -12.21
N LYS A 266 -8.03 2.13 -12.84
CA LYS A 266 -7.59 1.82 -14.20
C LYS A 266 -6.53 0.71 -14.24
N TRP A 267 -6.03 0.31 -13.11
CA TRP A 267 -5.04 -0.75 -12.95
C TRP A 267 -5.58 -1.94 -12.14
N ASN A 268 -4.81 -3.03 -12.07
CA ASN A 268 -5.12 -4.13 -11.18
C ASN A 268 -4.73 -3.78 -9.75
N GLU A 269 -5.72 -3.46 -8.92
CA GLU A 269 -5.48 -3.24 -7.49
C GLU A 269 -4.89 -4.50 -6.85
N ALA A 270 -3.91 -4.34 -5.96
CA ALA A 270 -3.37 -5.47 -5.22
C ALA A 270 -4.46 -6.17 -4.39
N TYR A 271 -5.34 -5.37 -3.74
CA TYR A 271 -6.49 -5.88 -2.99
C TYR A 271 -7.73 -5.00 -3.13
N GLY A 272 -7.57 -3.65 -3.09
CA GLY A 272 -8.68 -2.71 -3.09
C GLY A 272 -9.25 -2.48 -1.69
N ASN A 273 -8.40 -2.08 -0.74
CA ASN A 273 -8.76 -1.89 0.67
C ASN A 273 -10.01 -1.05 0.85
N VAL A 274 -10.16 0.01 0.06
CA VAL A 274 -11.27 0.96 0.15
C VAL A 274 -12.65 0.30 -0.01
N ILE A 275 -12.74 -0.81 -0.74
CA ILE A 275 -14.00 -1.57 -0.89
C ILE A 275 -14.40 -2.25 0.43
N VAL A 276 -13.40 -2.65 1.24
CA VAL A 276 -13.67 -3.26 2.55
C VAL A 276 -13.90 -2.17 3.60
N GLU A 277 -13.34 -0.99 3.41
CA GLU A 277 -13.50 0.18 4.28
C GLU A 277 -14.88 0.82 4.15
N ALA A 278 -15.58 0.62 3.03
CA ALA A 278 -16.93 1.09 2.77
C ALA A 278 -18.00 0.12 3.27
#